data_2762bed827156da23aa90ed6771d5378
#
_entry.id   2762bed827156da23aa90ed6771d5378
#
_cell.length_a   1.000
_cell.length_b   1.000
_cell.length_c   1.000
_cell.angle_alpha   90.00
_cell.angle_beta   90.00
_cell.angle_gamma   90.00
#
_symmetry.space_group_name_H-M   'P 1'
#
loop_
_entity.id
_entity.type
_entity.pdbx_description
1 polymer ?
#
loop_
_entity_poly.entity_id
_entity_poly.type
_entity_poly.pdbx_seq_one_letter_code
_entity_poly.pdbx_strand_id
1 'polypeptide(L)'
;MGTTGGGVWKTQDNGLHWKNISDGFFKTGTVGAIAVSDSDPNVVVVGMGEHAARGVMTSMGDGVYKSEDAGATWKHMGLDQSRHIANVEIHPTNPDLIYVAVQGAQFGPSSDRGVYRTKNGGKTWEKVLYVSKTTGAASLSMDKNNPRILYAALLEHERLPWQMKSG
;
A
#
# COMPACT_ATOMS: atom_id res chain seq x y z
N MET A 1 -5.77 -1.54 -12.09
CA MET A 1 -5.49 -0.11 -11.85
C MET A 1 -6.11 0.31 -10.54
N GLY A 2 -5.33 0.93 -9.65
CA GLY A 2 -5.82 1.59 -8.44
C GLY A 2 -6.09 3.07 -8.72
N THR A 3 -7.13 3.63 -8.16
CA THR A 3 -7.53 5.02 -8.41
C THR A 3 -7.68 5.81 -7.11
N THR A 4 -7.54 7.13 -7.22
CA THR A 4 -7.79 8.06 -6.12
C THR A 4 -9.29 8.30 -5.98
N GLY A 5 -9.95 7.61 -5.05
CA GLY A 5 -11.37 7.74 -4.75
C GLY A 5 -12.32 6.83 -5.55
N GLY A 6 -11.80 5.95 -6.42
CA GLY A 6 -12.62 5.04 -7.23
C GLY A 6 -12.26 3.56 -7.08
N GLY A 7 -11.48 3.20 -6.06
CA GLY A 7 -11.12 1.80 -5.79
C GLY A 7 -10.24 1.14 -6.85
N VAL A 8 -10.42 -0.16 -7.04
CA VAL A 8 -9.64 -0.99 -7.96
C VAL A 8 -10.46 -1.36 -9.19
N TRP A 9 -9.85 -1.16 -10.35
CA TRP A 9 -10.43 -1.49 -11.66
C TRP A 9 -9.61 -2.54 -12.38
N LYS A 10 -10.27 -3.52 -12.99
CA LYS A 10 -9.68 -4.64 -13.73
C LYS A 10 -10.15 -4.62 -15.18
N THR A 11 -9.22 -4.91 -16.09
CA THR A 11 -9.50 -5.23 -17.51
C THR A 11 -9.11 -6.67 -17.80
N GLN A 12 -9.77 -7.28 -18.79
CA GLN A 12 -9.49 -8.64 -19.29
C GLN A 12 -9.36 -8.66 -20.82
N ASP A 13 -9.34 -7.49 -21.44
CA ASP A 13 -9.32 -7.29 -22.89
C ASP A 13 -8.33 -6.19 -23.31
N ASN A 14 -7.17 -6.16 -22.68
CA ASN A 14 -6.08 -5.19 -22.93
C ASN A 14 -6.50 -3.74 -22.79
N GLY A 15 -7.45 -3.45 -21.89
CA GLY A 15 -7.84 -2.07 -21.55
C GLY A 15 -9.02 -1.50 -22.34
N LEU A 16 -9.68 -2.31 -23.17
CA LEU A 16 -10.87 -1.87 -23.91
C LEU A 16 -12.06 -1.65 -22.98
N HIS A 17 -12.25 -2.55 -21.98
CA HIS A 17 -13.28 -2.43 -20.96
C HIS A 17 -12.67 -2.56 -19.56
N TRP A 18 -13.20 -1.78 -18.64
CA TRP A 18 -12.77 -1.76 -17.23
C TRP A 18 -13.97 -1.99 -16.32
N LYS A 19 -13.80 -2.88 -15.35
CA LYS A 19 -14.79 -3.18 -14.32
C LYS A 19 -14.23 -2.82 -12.96
N ASN A 20 -15.00 -2.09 -12.14
CA ASN A 20 -14.68 -1.93 -10.72
C ASN A 20 -14.85 -3.29 -10.02
N ILE A 21 -13.84 -3.69 -9.26
CA ILE A 21 -13.79 -4.97 -8.54
C ILE A 21 -13.65 -4.80 -7.03
N SER A 22 -13.77 -3.57 -6.52
CA SER A 22 -13.62 -3.23 -5.10
C SER A 22 -14.87 -2.71 -4.43
N ASP A 23 -15.89 -2.36 -5.20
CA ASP A 23 -17.14 -1.81 -4.67
C ASP A 23 -17.83 -2.82 -3.72
N GLY A 24 -18.27 -2.32 -2.58
CA GLY A 24 -18.86 -3.12 -1.52
C GLY A 24 -17.86 -3.79 -0.56
N PHE A 25 -16.55 -3.75 -0.84
CA PHE A 25 -15.51 -4.34 0.00
C PHE A 25 -14.68 -3.29 0.75
N PHE A 26 -14.26 -2.22 0.06
CA PHE A 26 -13.39 -1.21 0.64
C PHE A 26 -14.20 -0.15 1.40
N LYS A 27 -13.72 0.23 2.58
CA LYS A 27 -14.32 1.31 3.37
C LYS A 27 -13.91 2.69 2.87
N THR A 28 -12.74 2.79 2.22
CA THR A 28 -12.23 4.01 1.59
C THR A 28 -11.98 3.74 0.11
N GLY A 29 -12.15 4.74 -0.74
CA GLY A 29 -12.00 4.56 -2.20
C GLY A 29 -10.60 4.83 -2.73
N THR A 30 -9.67 5.24 -1.89
CA THR A 30 -8.36 5.72 -2.33
C THR A 30 -7.31 4.64 -2.24
N VAL A 31 -6.79 4.23 -3.40
CA VAL A 31 -5.72 3.24 -3.54
C VAL A 31 -4.37 3.94 -3.68
N GLY A 32 -3.43 3.63 -2.79
CA GLY A 32 -2.06 4.12 -2.84
C GLY A 32 -1.11 3.19 -3.59
N ALA A 33 -1.29 1.89 -3.41
CA ALA A 33 -0.46 0.88 -4.05
C ALA A 33 -1.27 -0.38 -4.39
N ILE A 34 -0.85 -1.10 -5.43
CA ILE A 34 -1.42 -2.40 -5.81
C ILE A 34 -0.29 -3.31 -6.30
N ALA A 35 -0.31 -4.55 -5.85
CA ALA A 35 0.60 -5.59 -6.29
C ALA A 35 -0.15 -6.88 -6.60
N VAL A 36 0.30 -7.59 -7.63
CA VAL A 36 -0.17 -8.93 -7.99
C VAL A 36 0.98 -9.89 -7.74
N SER A 37 0.71 -11.04 -7.16
CA SER A 37 1.74 -12.04 -6.91
C SER A 37 2.24 -12.66 -8.22
N ASP A 38 3.56 -12.75 -8.36
CA ASP A 38 4.20 -13.40 -9.51
C ASP A 38 3.94 -14.92 -9.51
N SER A 39 3.85 -15.55 -8.34
CA SER A 39 3.66 -17.01 -8.20
C SER A 39 2.19 -17.44 -8.24
N ASP A 40 1.25 -16.54 -7.93
CA ASP A 40 -0.18 -16.81 -7.97
C ASP A 40 -0.95 -15.53 -8.36
N PRO A 41 -1.37 -15.39 -9.62
CA PRO A 41 -2.06 -14.18 -10.10
C PRO A 41 -3.46 -13.99 -9.49
N ASN A 42 -3.99 -14.97 -8.75
CA ASN A 42 -5.21 -14.78 -7.97
C ASN A 42 -4.99 -13.94 -6.71
N VAL A 43 -3.73 -13.91 -6.22
CA VAL A 43 -3.37 -13.09 -5.05
C VAL A 43 -3.07 -11.66 -5.48
N VAL A 44 -3.91 -10.74 -5.03
CA VAL A 44 -3.77 -9.31 -5.25
C VAL A 44 -3.77 -8.61 -3.89
N VAL A 45 -2.84 -7.70 -3.67
CA VAL A 45 -2.73 -6.91 -2.44
C VAL A 45 -2.83 -5.44 -2.75
N VAL A 46 -3.62 -4.72 -1.96
CA VAL A 46 -3.87 -3.28 -2.13
C VAL A 46 -3.53 -2.57 -0.83
N GLY A 47 -2.70 -1.55 -0.93
CA GLY A 47 -2.44 -0.57 0.12
C GLY A 47 -3.30 0.67 -0.09
N MET A 48 -4.03 1.08 0.96
CA MET A 48 -4.97 2.19 0.89
C MET A 48 -4.33 3.53 1.26
N GLY A 49 -4.97 4.61 0.79
CA GLY A 49 -4.56 5.99 1.04
C GLY A 49 -3.74 6.59 -0.08
N GLU A 50 -4.03 7.81 -0.43
CA GLU A 50 -3.37 8.51 -1.53
C GLU A 50 -1.88 8.70 -1.24
N HIS A 51 -1.01 8.10 -2.06
CA HIS A 51 0.43 8.19 -1.90
C HIS A 51 1.01 9.52 -2.39
N ALA A 52 0.55 10.03 -3.53
CA ALA A 52 1.07 11.26 -4.09
C ALA A 52 0.60 12.47 -3.27
N ALA A 53 1.55 13.20 -2.68
CA ALA A 53 1.25 14.44 -1.98
C ALA A 53 0.75 15.50 -2.96
N ARG A 54 -0.51 15.89 -2.83
CA ARG A 54 -1.12 16.95 -3.63
C ARG A 54 -1.18 18.27 -2.88
N GLY A 55 -1.26 19.38 -3.63
CA GLY A 55 -1.34 20.73 -3.08
C GLY A 55 -2.59 21.02 -2.24
N VAL A 56 -3.64 20.23 -2.34
CA VAL A 56 -4.97 20.58 -1.78
C VAL A 56 -5.39 19.59 -0.70
N MET A 57 -5.89 18.43 -1.08
CA MET A 57 -6.43 17.41 -0.19
C MET A 57 -5.79 16.07 -0.49
N THR A 58 -5.61 15.26 0.57
CA THR A 58 -5.11 13.89 0.46
C THR A 58 -6.05 12.98 1.23
N SER A 59 -6.62 12.00 0.53
CA SER A 59 -7.56 11.05 1.14
C SER A 59 -6.80 9.94 1.84
N MET A 60 -7.13 9.72 3.10
CA MET A 60 -6.54 8.65 3.92
C MET A 60 -7.16 7.31 3.57
N GLY A 61 -6.35 6.27 3.68
CA GLY A 61 -6.77 4.88 3.66
C GLY A 61 -6.92 4.29 5.06
N ASP A 62 -7.35 3.05 5.10
CA ASP A 62 -7.65 2.29 6.31
C ASP A 62 -6.86 0.97 6.38
N GLY A 63 -5.74 0.86 5.69
CA GLY A 63 -4.85 -0.28 5.78
C GLY A 63 -4.67 -1.06 4.50
N VAL A 64 -4.58 -2.38 4.62
CA VAL A 64 -4.28 -3.31 3.53
C VAL A 64 -5.50 -4.19 3.26
N TYR A 65 -5.79 -4.41 1.98
CA TYR A 65 -6.75 -5.43 1.53
C TYR A 65 -6.05 -6.48 0.67
N LYS A 66 -6.48 -7.73 0.80
CA LYS A 66 -6.00 -8.87 0.01
C LYS A 66 -7.16 -9.57 -0.65
N SER A 67 -6.99 -9.91 -1.92
CA SER A 67 -7.82 -10.86 -2.65
C SER A 67 -7.02 -12.14 -2.89
N GLU A 68 -7.71 -13.29 -2.91
CA GLU A 68 -7.18 -14.61 -3.23
C GLU A 68 -7.91 -15.25 -4.43
N ASP A 69 -8.73 -14.45 -5.14
CA ASP A 69 -9.57 -14.86 -6.26
C ASP A 69 -9.55 -13.83 -7.40
N ALA A 70 -8.37 -13.26 -7.65
CA ALA A 70 -8.12 -12.27 -8.70
C ALA A 70 -9.04 -11.02 -8.62
N GLY A 71 -9.42 -10.63 -7.42
CA GLY A 71 -10.22 -9.43 -7.14
C GLY A 71 -11.74 -9.68 -7.13
N ALA A 72 -12.21 -10.92 -7.12
CA ALA A 72 -13.63 -11.20 -6.99
C ALA A 72 -14.15 -10.91 -5.59
N THR A 73 -13.33 -11.19 -4.56
CA THR A 73 -13.60 -10.81 -3.16
C THR A 73 -12.35 -10.23 -2.49
N TRP A 74 -12.55 -9.45 -1.43
CA TRP A 74 -11.48 -8.78 -0.70
C TRP A 74 -11.65 -8.94 0.80
N LYS A 75 -10.52 -9.13 1.50
CA LYS A 75 -10.44 -9.17 2.96
C LYS A 75 -9.56 -8.04 3.46
N HIS A 76 -10.00 -7.34 4.47
CA HIS A 76 -9.18 -6.36 5.19
C HIS A 76 -8.14 -7.09 6.05
N MET A 77 -6.87 -6.70 5.92
CA MET A 77 -5.72 -7.38 6.52
C MET A 77 -5.01 -6.55 7.60
N GLY A 78 -5.67 -5.51 8.13
CA GLY A 78 -5.12 -4.66 9.19
C GLY A 78 -4.29 -3.49 8.67
N LEU A 79 -3.40 -2.96 9.52
CA LEU A 79 -2.69 -1.70 9.36
C LEU A 79 -3.63 -0.48 9.23
N ASP A 80 -4.72 -0.48 10.00
CA ASP A 80 -5.80 0.52 9.95
C ASP A 80 -5.30 1.96 10.12
N GLN A 81 -4.23 2.17 10.88
CA GLN A 81 -3.66 3.48 11.17
C GLN A 81 -2.55 3.90 10.18
N SER A 82 -2.29 3.10 9.15
CA SER A 82 -1.24 3.38 8.15
C SER A 82 -1.47 4.69 7.38
N ARG A 83 -2.71 5.12 7.26
CA ARG A 83 -3.18 6.34 6.56
C ARG A 83 -2.83 6.37 5.07
N HIS A 84 -1.53 6.26 4.73
CA HIS A 84 -1.04 6.32 3.36
C HIS A 84 -0.02 5.20 3.16
N ILE A 85 -0.33 4.27 2.25
CA ILE A 85 0.54 3.18 1.83
C ILE A 85 1.09 3.50 0.46
N ALA A 86 2.41 3.67 0.38
CA ALA A 86 3.08 4.13 -0.83
C ALA A 86 3.47 3.00 -1.78
N ASN A 87 3.75 1.80 -1.23
CA ASN A 87 4.17 0.67 -2.04
C ASN A 87 3.83 -0.66 -1.33
N VAL A 88 3.62 -1.69 -2.14
CA VAL A 88 3.44 -3.08 -1.72
C VAL A 88 4.34 -3.97 -2.57
N GLU A 89 5.16 -4.80 -1.93
CA GLU A 89 6.00 -5.81 -2.57
C GLU A 89 5.60 -7.20 -2.08
N ILE A 90 5.29 -8.10 -3.01
CA ILE A 90 4.99 -9.50 -2.73
C ILE A 90 6.21 -10.33 -3.13
N HIS A 91 6.63 -11.24 -2.25
CA HIS A 91 7.75 -12.13 -2.54
C HIS A 91 7.45 -12.98 -3.79
N PRO A 92 8.40 -13.12 -4.74
CA PRO A 92 8.12 -13.69 -6.07
C PRO A 92 7.63 -15.15 -6.05
N THR A 93 8.01 -15.93 -5.04
CA THR A 93 7.65 -17.36 -4.92
C THR A 93 6.81 -17.69 -3.69
N ASN A 94 6.51 -16.71 -2.84
CA ASN A 94 5.70 -16.90 -1.63
C ASN A 94 4.69 -15.77 -1.46
N PRO A 95 3.42 -15.95 -1.86
CA PRO A 95 2.40 -14.91 -1.82
C PRO A 95 1.98 -14.50 -0.40
N ASP A 96 2.40 -15.23 0.63
CA ASP A 96 2.13 -14.91 2.03
C ASP A 96 3.20 -14.02 2.67
N LEU A 97 4.36 -13.87 2.01
CA LEU A 97 5.42 -12.96 2.42
C LEU A 97 5.27 -11.63 1.67
N ILE A 98 4.81 -10.59 2.39
CA ILE A 98 4.47 -9.30 1.81
C ILE A 98 5.15 -8.20 2.63
N TYR A 99 5.65 -7.18 1.93
CA TYR A 99 6.19 -5.96 2.52
C TYR A 99 5.34 -4.77 2.10
N VAL A 100 5.16 -3.82 3.03
CA VAL A 100 4.34 -2.63 2.82
C VAL A 100 5.10 -1.39 3.27
N ALA A 101 5.24 -0.41 2.37
CA ALA A 101 5.79 0.90 2.67
C ALA A 101 4.68 1.81 3.21
N VAL A 102 4.76 2.15 4.49
CA VAL A 102 3.80 3.05 5.13
C VAL A 102 4.41 4.44 5.25
N GLN A 103 3.85 5.38 4.51
CA GLN A 103 4.20 6.79 4.59
C GLN A 103 3.64 7.42 5.88
N GLY A 104 2.49 6.92 6.37
CA GLY A 104 1.85 7.38 7.60
C GLY A 104 1.04 8.66 7.43
N ALA A 105 0.68 9.31 8.52
CA ALA A 105 -0.11 10.54 8.50
C ALA A 105 0.66 11.69 7.86
N GLN A 106 0.01 12.44 6.98
CA GLN A 106 0.63 13.59 6.29
C GLN A 106 0.56 14.89 7.10
N PHE A 107 -0.42 15.01 7.98
CA PHE A 107 -0.72 16.25 8.69
C PHE A 107 -0.18 16.28 10.13
N GLY A 108 0.68 15.34 10.49
CA GLY A 108 1.30 15.30 11.80
C GLY A 108 2.16 14.06 12.01
N PRO A 109 2.84 14.00 13.16
CA PRO A 109 3.66 12.85 13.52
C PRO A 109 2.81 11.59 13.68
N SER A 110 3.34 10.44 13.23
CA SER A 110 2.68 9.13 13.34
C SER A 110 3.69 8.04 13.69
N SER A 111 3.37 7.23 14.68
CA SER A 111 4.15 6.04 15.03
C SER A 111 4.00 4.90 14.01
N ASP A 112 3.02 5.01 13.10
CA ASP A 112 2.68 3.95 12.15
C ASP A 112 3.47 4.04 10.83
N ARG A 113 4.41 4.96 10.74
CA ARG A 113 5.34 5.11 9.62
C ARG A 113 6.35 3.98 9.57
N GLY A 114 6.88 3.68 8.37
CA GLY A 114 7.96 2.72 8.17
C GLY A 114 7.63 1.57 7.24
N VAL A 115 8.40 0.49 7.29
CA VAL A 115 8.16 -0.71 6.51
C VAL A 115 7.62 -1.81 7.40
N TYR A 116 6.53 -2.42 6.96
CA TYR A 116 5.92 -3.56 7.61
C TYR A 116 6.07 -4.82 6.77
N ARG A 117 6.17 -5.96 7.43
CA ARG A 117 6.25 -7.28 6.84
C ARG A 117 5.20 -8.19 7.44
N THR A 118 4.57 -9.01 6.60
CA THR A 118 3.85 -10.20 7.02
C THR A 118 4.51 -11.45 6.43
N LYS A 119 4.43 -12.57 7.15
CA LYS A 119 4.89 -13.88 6.71
C LYS A 119 3.74 -14.89 6.59
N ASN A 120 2.52 -14.45 6.83
CA ASN A 120 1.33 -15.29 6.91
C ASN A 120 0.13 -14.67 6.19
N GLY A 121 0.40 -14.01 5.07
CA GLY A 121 -0.60 -13.46 4.17
C GLY A 121 -1.39 -12.30 4.75
N GLY A 122 -0.83 -11.56 5.72
CA GLY A 122 -1.46 -10.39 6.32
C GLY A 122 -2.21 -10.65 7.64
N LYS A 123 -2.18 -11.88 8.17
CA LYS A 123 -2.81 -12.19 9.47
C LYS A 123 -2.12 -11.48 10.64
N THR A 124 -0.80 -11.29 10.55
CA THR A 124 -0.01 -10.50 11.50
C THR A 124 1.04 -9.67 10.76
N TRP A 125 1.38 -8.51 11.33
CA TRP A 125 2.34 -7.57 10.79
C TRP A 125 3.45 -7.27 11.78
N GLU A 126 4.68 -7.24 11.27
CA GLU A 126 5.89 -6.86 12.00
C GLU A 126 6.44 -5.59 11.37
N LYS A 127 6.72 -4.56 12.16
CA LYS A 127 7.42 -3.36 11.69
C LYS A 127 8.92 -3.66 11.61
N VAL A 128 9.45 -3.76 10.41
CA VAL A 128 10.86 -4.16 10.17
C VAL A 128 11.79 -2.98 9.95
N LEU A 129 11.26 -1.80 9.63
CA LEU A 129 12.03 -0.56 9.53
C LEU A 129 11.20 0.61 10.07
N TYR A 130 11.81 1.35 10.98
CA TYR A 130 11.25 2.58 11.54
C TYR A 130 12.37 3.57 11.81
N VAL A 131 12.20 4.81 11.43
CA VAL A 131 13.19 5.88 11.66
C VAL A 131 12.67 6.89 12.67
N SER A 132 11.55 7.53 12.39
CA SER A 132 10.99 8.56 13.28
C SER A 132 9.48 8.71 13.08
N LYS A 133 8.85 9.51 13.91
CA LYS A 133 7.42 9.85 13.76
C LYS A 133 7.13 10.74 12.54
N THR A 134 8.16 11.35 11.94
CA THR A 134 8.02 12.24 10.78
C THR A 134 8.54 11.62 9.48
N THR A 135 9.32 10.53 9.56
CA THR A 135 9.92 9.85 8.39
C THR A 135 9.18 8.56 8.07
N GLY A 136 8.54 8.50 6.92
CA GLY A 136 7.81 7.33 6.42
C GLY A 136 8.50 6.65 5.24
N ALA A 137 8.04 5.44 4.89
CA ALA A 137 8.52 4.73 3.71
C ALA A 137 7.70 5.18 2.49
N ALA A 138 8.41 5.71 1.48
CA ALA A 138 7.83 6.26 0.26
C ALA A 138 7.90 5.28 -0.93
N SER A 139 8.85 4.34 -0.91
CA SER A 139 8.97 3.32 -1.96
C SER A 139 9.70 2.09 -1.42
N LEU A 140 9.44 0.95 -2.07
CA LEU A 140 10.16 -0.30 -1.89
C LEU A 140 10.56 -0.85 -3.24
N SER A 141 11.67 -1.59 -3.28
CA SER A 141 12.06 -2.39 -4.42
C SER A 141 12.72 -3.67 -3.93
N MET A 142 12.24 -4.80 -4.42
CA MET A 142 12.78 -6.12 -4.08
C MET A 142 13.62 -6.65 -5.24
N ASP A 143 14.81 -7.15 -4.94
CA ASP A 143 15.57 -7.94 -5.90
C ASP A 143 14.87 -9.28 -6.11
N LYS A 144 14.23 -9.45 -7.27
CA LYS A 144 13.46 -10.68 -7.57
C LYS A 144 14.33 -11.92 -7.75
N ASN A 145 15.63 -11.75 -8.05
CA ASN A 145 16.58 -12.84 -8.14
C ASN A 145 17.13 -13.25 -6.77
N ASN A 146 17.18 -12.28 -5.83
CA ASN A 146 17.53 -12.52 -4.45
C ASN A 146 16.56 -11.77 -3.52
N PRO A 147 15.36 -12.30 -3.27
CA PRO A 147 14.31 -11.59 -2.53
C PRO A 147 14.60 -11.37 -1.04
N ARG A 148 15.80 -11.76 -0.58
CA ARG A 148 16.34 -11.38 0.73
C ARG A 148 16.86 -9.94 0.75
N ILE A 149 17.06 -9.34 -0.44
CA ILE A 149 17.51 -7.96 -0.60
C ILE A 149 16.29 -7.08 -0.92
N LEU A 150 16.07 -6.10 -0.04
CA LEU A 150 15.07 -5.05 -0.21
C LEU A 150 15.73 -3.69 -0.09
N TYR A 151 15.31 -2.77 -0.91
CA TYR A 151 15.64 -1.36 -0.83
C TYR A 151 14.38 -0.58 -0.41
N ALA A 152 14.54 0.34 0.53
CA ALA A 152 13.46 1.23 0.97
C ALA A 152 13.92 2.69 0.82
N ALA A 153 13.13 3.48 0.12
CA ALA A 153 13.28 4.93 0.12
C ALA A 153 12.42 5.51 1.24
N LEU A 154 13.03 6.36 2.05
CA LEU A 154 12.37 7.01 3.18
C LEU A 154 12.24 8.51 2.90
N LEU A 155 11.15 9.09 3.36
CA LEU A 155 10.86 10.51 3.19
C LEU A 155 10.41 11.09 4.53
N GLU A 156 11.10 12.11 4.99
CA GLU A 156 10.55 12.99 6.03
C GLU A 156 9.47 13.86 5.38
N HIS A 157 8.26 13.80 5.94
CA HIS A 157 7.14 14.51 5.36
C HIS A 157 6.14 14.94 6.42
N GLU A 158 5.85 16.22 6.43
CA GLU A 158 4.77 16.81 7.22
C GLU A 158 4.15 18.00 6.47
N ARG A 159 2.85 17.97 6.34
CA ARG A 159 2.10 19.05 5.71
C ARG A 159 1.48 19.96 6.75
N LEU A 160 1.96 21.16 6.82
CA LEU A 160 1.41 22.26 7.62
C LEU A 160 0.48 23.11 6.74
N PRO A 161 -0.46 23.91 7.33
CA PRO A 161 -1.35 24.77 6.56
C PRO A 161 -0.63 25.76 5.64
N TRP A 162 0.58 26.17 6.01
CA TRP A 162 1.36 27.22 5.30
C TRP A 162 2.60 26.69 4.58
N GLN A 163 2.99 25.43 4.81
CA GLN A 163 4.17 24.85 4.15
C GLN A 163 4.11 23.34 4.13
N MET A 164 4.88 22.75 3.24
CA MET A 164 5.19 21.33 3.21
C MET A 164 6.65 21.15 3.61
N LYS A 165 6.90 20.39 4.68
CA LYS A 165 8.24 19.90 5.00
C LYS A 165 8.47 18.61 4.24
N SER A 166 9.57 18.52 3.50
CA SER A 166 10.02 17.31 2.82
C SER A 166 11.53 17.32 2.73
N GLY A 167 12.19 16.18 3.02
CA GLY A 167 13.64 16.07 2.99
C GLY A 167 14.12 14.71 3.43
#